data_dae6d4b5b39398d181c13b1e37c948ed
#
_entry.id   dae6d4b5b39398d181c13b1e37c948ed
#
_cell.length_a   1.000
_cell.length_b   1.000
_cell.length_c   1.000
_cell.angle_alpha   90.00
_cell.angle_beta   90.00
_cell.angle_gamma   90.00
#
_symmetry.space_group_name_H-M   'P 1'
#
loop_
_entity.id
_entity.type
_entity.pdbx_description
1 polymer ?
#
loop_
_entity_poly.entity_id
_entity_poly.type
_entity_poly.pdbx_seq_one_letter_code
_entity_poly.pdbx_strand_id
1 'polypeptide(L)'
;MIKGRAHLSRRAALAAGFGLLGLPARAETPDQALPPDPMPAPPPPVQLTPLRPQTPQAVAGPLQGLQTLPQGAFRLRMTGTDLTAAQTASIQALARNLAALPQGRITVEAQVAGPAEDVSAARRLSLARAQAVKSALIAGGLTPTRIDLRPLGRLSSPQDAVDILPPGVASPNAEARRS
;
A
#
# COMPACT_ATOMS: atom_id res chain seq x y z
N MET A 1 10.30 -42.66 -29.72
CA MET A 1 10.60 -43.71 -28.72
C MET A 1 10.33 -43.11 -27.36
N ILE A 2 9.43 -43.56 -26.75
CA ILE A 2 8.92 -44.40 -25.67
C ILE A 2 7.98 -43.54 -24.84
N LYS A 3 6.69 -43.78 -24.92
CA LYS A 3 5.76 -44.49 -24.02
C LYS A 3 5.86 -44.01 -22.57
N GLY A 4 4.83 -43.56 -21.89
CA GLY A 4 3.46 -44.02 -21.74
C GLY A 4 3.22 -44.08 -20.23
N ARG A 5 2.07 -43.70 -19.75
CA ARG A 5 1.07 -44.56 -19.09
C ARG A 5 0.01 -43.77 -18.36
N ALA A 6 -1.18 -43.94 -18.84
CA ALA A 6 -2.42 -43.68 -18.13
C ALA A 6 -2.63 -44.73 -17.03
N HIS A 7 -3.26 -44.37 -15.94
CA HIS A 7 -3.96 -45.30 -15.07
C HIS A 7 -5.40 -44.80 -14.80
N LEU A 8 -6.28 -45.47 -15.47
CA LEU A 8 -7.70 -45.65 -15.14
C LEU A 8 -7.82 -46.67 -14.00
N SER A 9 -8.79 -46.53 -13.14
CA SER A 9 -9.59 -47.58 -12.49
C SER A 9 -10.22 -47.05 -11.20
N ARG A 10 -11.36 -47.36 -10.71
CA ARG A 10 -12.48 -48.25 -11.04
C ARG A 10 -13.66 -47.89 -10.17
N ARG A 11 -14.78 -47.90 -10.77
CA ARG A 11 -16.12 -48.19 -10.28
C ARG A 11 -16.19 -49.28 -9.20
N ALA A 12 -17.06 -49.12 -8.24
CA ALA A 12 -17.87 -50.21 -7.69
C ALA A 12 -19.18 -49.65 -7.18
N ALA A 13 -20.24 -50.13 -7.77
CA ALA A 13 -21.63 -50.04 -7.34
C ALA A 13 -21.97 -51.33 -6.54
N LEU A 14 -22.99 -51.27 -5.72
CA LEU A 14 -23.96 -52.35 -5.35
C LEU A 14 -24.62 -51.88 -4.05
N ALA A 15 -25.87 -51.79 -3.92
CA ALA A 15 -27.10 -52.51 -4.18
C ALA A 15 -27.88 -52.68 -2.88
N ALA A 16 -29.12 -52.21 -2.93
CA ALA A 16 -30.36 -52.74 -2.42
C ALA A 16 -30.44 -53.35 -0.98
N GLY A 17 -31.37 -52.85 -0.24
CA GLY A 17 -31.94 -53.46 0.97
C GLY A 17 -33.29 -52.86 1.33
N PHE A 18 -34.35 -53.49 0.82
CA PHE A 18 -35.74 -53.22 1.19
C PHE A 18 -35.97 -53.69 2.62
N GLY A 19 -36.61 -52.86 3.45
CA GLY A 19 -37.05 -53.23 4.79
C GLY A 19 -38.25 -52.38 5.19
N LEU A 20 -39.42 -52.87 4.83
CA LEU A 20 -40.73 -52.43 5.27
C LEU A 20 -40.97 -53.00 6.68
N LEU A 21 -41.33 -52.19 7.68
CA LEU A 21 -42.26 -52.57 8.78
C LEU A 21 -42.29 -51.51 9.89
N GLY A 22 -43.48 -51.11 10.24
CA GLY A 22 -43.84 -50.70 11.60
C GLY A 22 -43.94 -49.21 11.88
N LEU A 23 -45.08 -48.60 11.60
CA LEU A 23 -45.54 -47.37 12.26
C LEU A 23 -46.01 -47.70 13.69
N PRO A 24 -45.55 -46.96 14.69
CA PRO A 24 -46.42 -46.58 15.80
C PRO A 24 -46.83 -45.12 15.67
N ALA A 25 -48.14 -44.89 15.73
CA ALA A 25 -48.73 -43.58 15.89
C ALA A 25 -48.11 -42.88 17.09
N ARG A 26 -47.36 -41.81 16.83
CA ARG A 26 -46.85 -40.94 17.90
C ARG A 26 -47.84 -39.81 18.10
N ALA A 27 -48.41 -39.76 19.29
CA ALA A 27 -49.27 -38.67 19.75
C ALA A 27 -48.55 -37.31 19.51
N GLU A 28 -49.24 -36.43 18.83
CA GLU A 28 -48.83 -35.01 18.71
C GLU A 28 -48.89 -34.38 20.10
N THR A 29 -47.75 -34.13 20.65
CA THR A 29 -47.60 -33.24 21.80
C THR A 29 -47.76 -31.81 21.26
N PRO A 30 -48.63 -30.97 21.83
CA PRO A 30 -48.75 -29.59 21.37
C PRO A 30 -47.42 -28.90 21.53
N ASP A 31 -46.99 -28.35 20.38
CA ASP A 31 -45.81 -27.54 20.22
C ASP A 31 -45.83 -26.37 21.23
N GLN A 32 -45.07 -26.53 22.32
CA GLN A 32 -44.78 -25.40 23.19
C GLN A 32 -43.78 -24.54 22.43
N ALA A 33 -44.28 -23.50 21.78
CA ALA A 33 -43.47 -22.48 21.19
C ALA A 33 -42.47 -21.95 22.24
N LEU A 34 -41.21 -22.28 22.07
CA LEU A 34 -40.10 -21.69 22.82
C LEU A 34 -40.18 -20.16 22.68
N PRO A 35 -40.04 -19.43 23.78
CA PRO A 35 -39.98 -17.97 23.68
C PRO A 35 -38.85 -17.58 22.74
N PRO A 36 -39.05 -16.56 21.87
CA PRO A 36 -38.00 -16.12 20.95
C PRO A 36 -36.74 -15.74 21.72
N ASP A 37 -35.60 -16.21 21.23
CA ASP A 37 -34.31 -15.86 21.78
C ASP A 37 -34.19 -14.32 21.87
N PRO A 38 -33.68 -13.79 22.99
CA PRO A 38 -33.48 -12.38 23.13
C PRO A 38 -32.57 -11.88 22.02
N MET A 39 -33.06 -10.93 21.19
CA MET A 39 -32.28 -10.32 20.16
C MET A 39 -30.97 -9.78 20.75
N PRO A 40 -29.81 -10.10 20.14
CA PRO A 40 -28.55 -9.54 20.59
C PRO A 40 -28.64 -8.01 20.58
N ALA A 41 -28.21 -7.38 21.67
CA ALA A 41 -28.21 -5.94 21.80
C ALA A 41 -27.39 -5.33 20.62
N PRO A 42 -27.86 -4.22 20.04
CA PRO A 42 -27.12 -3.56 18.98
C PRO A 42 -25.73 -3.22 19.48
N PRO A 43 -24.67 -3.41 18.66
CA PRO A 43 -23.34 -3.07 19.05
C PRO A 43 -23.25 -1.58 19.43
N PRO A 44 -22.46 -1.21 20.43
CA PRO A 44 -22.31 0.18 20.83
C PRO A 44 -21.84 1.01 19.64
N PRO A 45 -22.28 2.27 19.52
CA PRO A 45 -21.88 3.12 18.43
C PRO A 45 -20.34 3.23 18.39
N VAL A 46 -19.75 2.84 17.26
CA VAL A 46 -18.31 2.99 17.04
C VAL A 46 -18.03 4.51 17.05
N GLN A 47 -17.44 4.98 18.12
CA GLN A 47 -16.93 6.34 18.18
C GLN A 47 -15.73 6.41 17.21
N LEU A 48 -15.97 6.93 16.01
CA LEU A 48 -14.92 7.32 15.10
C LEU A 48 -14.15 8.48 15.75
N THR A 49 -13.12 8.14 16.50
CA THR A 49 -12.17 9.15 16.99
C THR A 49 -11.60 9.84 15.76
N PRO A 50 -11.75 11.17 15.59
CA PRO A 50 -11.15 11.86 14.46
C PRO A 50 -9.67 11.55 14.48
N LEU A 51 -9.14 11.00 13.36
CA LEU A 51 -7.71 10.83 13.18
C LEU A 51 -7.07 12.21 13.29
N ARG A 52 -6.54 12.51 14.48
CA ARG A 52 -5.74 13.72 14.68
C ARG A 52 -4.61 13.67 13.67
N PRO A 53 -4.40 14.71 12.84
CA PRO A 53 -3.24 14.77 11.96
C PRO A 53 -2.00 14.52 12.80
N GLN A 54 -1.35 13.37 12.58
CA GLN A 54 -0.09 13.09 13.26
C GLN A 54 0.94 13.99 12.61
N THR A 55 1.38 15.00 13.33
CA THR A 55 2.54 15.79 12.95
C THR A 55 3.71 14.82 12.81
N PRO A 56 4.43 14.79 11.66
CA PRO A 56 5.57 13.92 11.50
C PRO A 56 6.54 14.14 12.65
N GLN A 57 6.79 13.11 13.45
CA GLN A 57 7.80 13.19 14.49
C GLN A 57 9.14 13.52 13.81
N ALA A 58 9.85 14.49 14.33
CA ALA A 58 11.14 14.91 13.84
C ALA A 58 12.04 13.69 13.70
N VAL A 59 12.53 13.45 12.49
CA VAL A 59 13.42 12.33 12.16
C VAL A 59 14.73 12.56 12.93
N ALA A 60 14.98 11.77 13.95
CA ALA A 60 16.19 11.86 14.75
C ALA A 60 17.38 11.29 13.93
N GLY A 61 18.28 12.18 13.51
CA GLY A 61 19.55 11.84 12.85
C GLY A 61 19.84 12.75 11.63
N PRO A 62 21.10 12.98 11.28
CA PRO A 62 21.46 13.77 10.13
C PRO A 62 21.11 13.01 8.85
N LEU A 63 20.06 13.44 8.17
CA LEU A 63 19.67 12.93 6.86
C LEU A 63 20.51 13.64 5.77
N GLN A 64 21.71 13.17 5.56
CA GLN A 64 22.62 13.76 4.60
C GLN A 64 22.01 13.80 3.19
N GLY A 65 21.92 15.00 2.62
CA GLY A 65 21.36 15.21 1.30
C GLY A 65 19.83 15.28 1.24
N LEU A 66 19.13 15.07 2.37
CA LEU A 66 17.69 15.27 2.50
C LEU A 66 17.40 16.60 3.22
N GLN A 67 16.65 17.47 2.56
CA GLN A 67 16.16 18.72 3.11
C GLN A 67 14.71 18.55 3.59
N THR A 68 14.45 18.84 4.86
CA THR A 68 13.06 18.90 5.35
C THR A 68 12.40 20.18 4.89
N LEU A 69 11.25 20.07 4.25
CA LEU A 69 10.44 21.22 3.83
C LEU A 69 9.47 21.63 4.95
N PRO A 70 9.00 22.90 4.95
CA PRO A 70 8.11 23.41 6.00
C PRO A 70 6.83 22.60 6.22
N GLN A 71 6.32 21.96 5.13
CA GLN A 71 5.11 21.12 5.19
C GLN A 71 5.36 19.73 5.80
N GLY A 72 6.63 19.37 6.10
CA GLY A 72 7.01 18.04 6.58
C GLY A 72 7.34 17.03 5.48
N ALA A 73 7.44 17.47 4.22
CA ALA A 73 8.00 16.67 3.14
C ALA A 73 9.52 16.68 3.18
N PHE A 74 10.14 15.67 2.57
CA PHE A 74 11.59 15.55 2.48
C PHE A 74 12.03 15.68 1.03
N ARG A 75 12.89 16.64 0.74
CA ARG A 75 13.42 16.89 -0.61
C ARG A 75 14.83 16.35 -0.76
N LEU A 76 15.04 15.54 -1.79
CA LEU A 76 16.33 15.07 -2.24
C LEU A 76 16.70 15.77 -3.56
N ARG A 77 17.85 16.43 -3.64
CA ARG A 77 18.37 16.92 -4.90
C ARG A 77 19.13 15.81 -5.61
N MET A 78 18.83 15.61 -6.91
CA MET A 78 19.45 14.59 -7.75
C MET A 78 19.77 15.17 -9.12
N THR A 79 21.01 15.06 -9.58
CA THR A 79 21.39 15.46 -10.93
C THR A 79 21.29 14.32 -11.96
N GLY A 80 21.38 13.07 -11.51
CA GLY A 80 21.24 11.85 -12.31
C GLY A 80 20.06 10.99 -11.90
N THR A 81 20.13 9.71 -12.24
CA THR A 81 19.16 8.67 -11.83
C THR A 81 19.61 7.87 -10.62
N ASP A 82 20.93 7.88 -10.35
CA ASP A 82 21.53 7.05 -9.32
C ASP A 82 21.65 7.80 -8.00
N LEU A 83 21.45 7.08 -6.92
CA LEU A 83 21.63 7.58 -5.57
C LEU A 83 23.07 7.35 -5.12
N THR A 84 23.65 8.34 -4.47
CA THR A 84 24.93 8.14 -3.76
C THR A 84 24.73 7.24 -2.55
N ALA A 85 25.81 6.66 -2.04
CA ALA A 85 25.75 5.82 -0.83
C ALA A 85 25.17 6.59 0.37
N ALA A 86 25.54 7.86 0.54
CA ALA A 86 25.04 8.73 1.62
C ALA A 86 23.54 9.02 1.46
N GLN A 87 23.07 9.30 0.24
CA GLN A 87 21.64 9.48 -0.05
C GLN A 87 20.84 8.20 0.21
N THR A 88 21.36 7.06 -0.23
CA THR A 88 20.75 5.76 -0.01
C THR A 88 20.59 5.46 1.49
N ALA A 89 21.65 5.67 2.28
CA ALA A 89 21.61 5.47 3.73
C ALA A 89 20.58 6.40 4.41
N SER A 90 20.52 7.66 3.99
CA SER A 90 19.57 8.65 4.51
C SER A 90 18.12 8.28 4.18
N ILE A 91 17.85 7.84 2.94
CA ILE A 91 16.52 7.39 2.53
C ILE A 91 16.11 6.13 3.29
N GLN A 92 17.02 5.18 3.50
CA GLN A 92 16.74 3.97 4.30
C GLN A 92 16.47 4.33 5.77
N ALA A 93 17.19 5.28 6.35
CA ALA A 93 16.92 5.78 7.69
C ALA A 93 15.54 6.43 7.78
N LEU A 94 15.18 7.26 6.81
CA LEU A 94 13.85 7.85 6.69
C LEU A 94 12.78 6.77 6.54
N ALA A 95 13.03 5.75 5.73
CA ALA A 95 12.09 4.65 5.51
C ALA A 95 11.75 3.90 6.80
N ARG A 96 12.74 3.62 7.66
CA ARG A 96 12.49 3.00 8.98
C ARG A 96 11.54 3.82 9.84
N ASN A 97 11.70 5.15 9.84
CA ASN A 97 10.82 6.04 10.60
C ASN A 97 9.41 6.08 9.99
N LEU A 98 9.31 6.10 8.65
CA LEU A 98 8.02 6.07 7.95
C LEU A 98 7.31 4.72 8.08
N ALA A 99 8.06 3.62 8.21
CA ALA A 99 7.50 2.29 8.44
C ALA A 99 6.85 2.16 9.82
N ALA A 100 7.36 2.90 10.81
CA ALA A 100 6.79 2.97 12.16
C ALA A 100 5.44 3.71 12.22
N LEU A 101 5.09 4.49 11.19
CA LEU A 101 3.78 5.14 11.11
C LEU A 101 2.68 4.09 10.87
N PRO A 102 1.59 4.11 11.64
CA PRO A 102 0.62 3.01 11.68
C PRO A 102 -0.09 2.79 10.34
N GLN A 103 -0.36 3.83 9.58
CA GLN A 103 -1.10 3.74 8.31
C GLN A 103 -0.78 4.90 7.37
N GLY A 104 -1.15 4.75 6.09
CA GLY A 104 -1.09 5.78 5.07
C GLY A 104 -0.09 5.50 3.97
N ARG A 105 -0.32 6.16 2.84
CA ARG A 105 0.55 6.08 1.66
C ARG A 105 1.62 7.16 1.71
N ILE A 106 2.79 6.79 1.24
CA ILE A 106 3.91 7.71 1.06
C ILE A 106 3.98 8.03 -0.42
N THR A 107 3.95 9.30 -0.77
CA THR A 107 4.04 9.73 -2.15
C THR A 107 5.47 10.17 -2.48
N VAL A 108 6.00 9.65 -3.58
CA VAL A 108 7.31 10.05 -4.12
C VAL A 108 7.07 10.84 -5.39
N GLU A 109 7.28 12.16 -5.33
CA GLU A 109 7.14 13.08 -6.45
C GLU A 109 8.53 13.41 -7.02
N ALA A 110 8.77 13.09 -8.28
CA ALA A 110 10.04 13.38 -8.92
C ALA A 110 9.87 14.40 -10.05
N GLN A 111 10.72 15.41 -10.06
CA GLN A 111 10.78 16.44 -11.08
C GLN A 111 12.19 16.60 -11.64
N VAL A 112 12.26 17.17 -12.83
CA VAL A 112 13.51 17.39 -13.54
C VAL A 112 13.58 18.82 -14.11
N ALA A 113 14.78 19.36 -14.16
CA ALA A 113 15.06 20.66 -14.77
C ALA A 113 15.31 20.59 -16.28
N GLY A 114 15.23 19.39 -16.89
CA GLY A 114 15.61 19.12 -18.28
C GLY A 114 15.00 20.05 -19.34
N PRO A 115 15.37 19.88 -20.61
CA PRO A 115 14.92 20.76 -21.69
C PRO A 115 13.39 20.79 -21.81
N ALA A 116 12.85 21.94 -22.18
CA ALA A 116 11.40 22.13 -22.27
C ALA A 116 10.77 21.40 -23.46
N GLU A 117 11.58 21.12 -24.49
CA GLU A 117 11.12 20.58 -25.77
C GLU A 117 10.80 19.09 -25.72
N ASP A 118 11.42 18.32 -24.79
CA ASP A 118 11.18 16.88 -24.67
C ASP A 118 10.48 16.51 -23.36
N VAL A 119 9.17 16.70 -23.35
CA VAL A 119 8.29 16.33 -22.23
C VAL A 119 8.35 14.84 -21.92
N SER A 120 8.50 13.99 -22.95
CA SER A 120 8.55 12.55 -22.79
C SER A 120 9.85 12.10 -22.12
N ALA A 121 10.99 12.67 -22.51
CA ALA A 121 12.26 12.42 -21.85
C ALA A 121 12.24 12.91 -20.39
N ALA A 122 11.70 14.09 -20.13
CA ALA A 122 11.55 14.62 -18.79
C ALA A 122 10.72 13.68 -17.89
N ARG A 123 9.62 13.11 -18.41
CA ARG A 123 8.80 12.15 -17.67
C ARG A 123 9.53 10.82 -17.43
N ARG A 124 10.22 10.30 -18.43
CA ARG A 124 11.03 9.06 -18.25
C ARG A 124 12.11 9.25 -17.20
N LEU A 125 12.82 10.38 -17.24
CA LEU A 125 13.88 10.68 -16.28
C LEU A 125 13.32 10.84 -14.86
N SER A 126 12.21 11.57 -14.70
CA SER A 126 11.55 11.70 -13.38
C SER A 126 11.05 10.36 -12.86
N LEU A 127 10.52 9.48 -13.72
CA LEU A 127 10.13 8.14 -13.33
C LEU A 127 11.32 7.30 -12.85
N ALA A 128 12.43 7.34 -13.58
CA ALA A 128 13.65 6.61 -13.19
C ALA A 128 14.16 7.07 -11.81
N ARG A 129 14.17 8.37 -11.53
CA ARG A 129 14.51 8.94 -10.22
C ARG A 129 13.57 8.46 -9.12
N ALA A 130 12.26 8.51 -9.38
CA ALA A 130 11.26 8.04 -8.43
C ALA A 130 11.43 6.55 -8.11
N GLN A 131 11.76 5.73 -9.11
CA GLN A 131 12.03 4.30 -8.94
C GLN A 131 13.28 4.03 -8.10
N ALA A 132 14.37 4.78 -8.30
CA ALA A 132 15.59 4.66 -7.50
C ALA A 132 15.29 4.96 -6.01
N VAL A 133 14.56 6.04 -5.73
CA VAL A 133 14.14 6.40 -4.37
C VAL A 133 13.20 5.34 -3.79
N LYS A 134 12.23 4.84 -4.56
CA LYS A 134 11.34 3.75 -4.12
C LYS A 134 12.14 2.51 -3.71
N SER A 135 13.12 2.10 -4.51
CA SER A 135 13.97 0.95 -4.21
C SER A 135 14.73 1.13 -2.89
N ALA A 136 15.27 2.32 -2.64
CA ALA A 136 15.95 2.65 -1.39
C ALA A 136 14.98 2.67 -0.17
N LEU A 137 13.75 3.16 -0.35
CA LEU A 137 12.71 3.12 0.68
C LEU A 137 12.31 1.68 1.04
N ILE A 138 12.16 0.81 0.05
CA ILE A 138 11.86 -0.62 0.25
C ILE A 138 13.01 -1.30 0.98
N ALA A 139 14.25 -1.05 0.56
CA ALA A 139 15.44 -1.57 1.22
C ALA A 139 15.57 -1.08 2.68
N GLY A 140 14.98 0.07 3.01
CA GLY A 140 14.86 0.59 4.37
C GLY A 140 13.70 0.01 5.19
N GLY A 141 12.92 -0.95 4.64
CA GLY A 141 11.85 -1.65 5.36
C GLY A 141 10.44 -1.15 5.07
N LEU A 142 10.27 -0.23 4.11
CA LEU A 142 8.94 0.24 3.74
C LEU A 142 8.24 -0.72 2.78
N THR A 143 6.98 -1.04 3.06
CA THR A 143 6.19 -1.95 2.20
C THR A 143 5.92 -1.34 0.84
N PRO A 144 6.17 -2.04 -0.29
CA PRO A 144 5.99 -1.51 -1.65
C PRO A 144 4.60 -0.96 -1.95
N THR A 145 3.55 -1.56 -1.36
CA THR A 145 2.15 -1.17 -1.53
C THR A 145 1.80 0.16 -0.87
N ARG A 146 2.65 0.65 0.03
CA ARG A 146 2.50 1.96 0.67
C ARG A 146 3.14 3.11 -0.10
N ILE A 147 3.81 2.83 -1.22
CA ILE A 147 4.57 3.83 -1.96
C ILE A 147 3.88 4.14 -3.28
N ASP A 148 3.42 5.38 -3.44
CA ASP A 148 2.89 5.90 -4.70
C ASP A 148 3.96 6.72 -5.42
N LEU A 149 4.18 6.43 -6.72
CA LEU A 149 5.10 7.19 -7.55
C LEU A 149 4.35 8.21 -8.40
N ARG A 150 4.83 9.44 -8.39
CA ARG A 150 4.34 10.54 -9.22
C ARG A 150 5.48 11.18 -10.02
N PRO A 151 5.76 10.68 -11.23
CA PRO A 151 6.71 11.32 -12.11
C PRO A 151 6.10 12.60 -12.69
N LEU A 152 6.55 13.75 -12.21
CA LEU A 152 6.01 15.05 -12.60
C LEU A 152 6.62 15.57 -13.91
N GLY A 153 7.79 15.06 -14.29
CA GLY A 153 8.54 15.59 -15.42
C GLY A 153 9.10 16.97 -15.11
N ARG A 154 9.00 17.89 -16.09
CA ARG A 154 9.38 19.29 -15.93
C ARG A 154 8.16 20.10 -15.49
N LEU A 155 8.33 20.90 -14.47
CA LEU A 155 7.32 21.84 -13.96
C LEU A 155 7.64 23.28 -14.41
N SER A 156 6.73 24.22 -14.16
CA SER A 156 6.93 25.65 -14.43
C SER A 156 8.14 26.23 -13.68
N SER A 157 8.40 25.77 -12.48
CA SER A 157 9.61 26.05 -11.70
C SER A 157 10.50 24.81 -11.67
N PRO A 158 11.32 24.57 -12.72
CA PRO A 158 11.98 23.29 -12.89
C PRO A 158 13.11 23.10 -11.87
N GLN A 159 13.14 21.96 -11.24
CA GLN A 159 14.17 21.55 -10.30
C GLN A 159 14.55 20.08 -10.52
N ASP A 160 15.81 19.75 -10.27
CA ASP A 160 16.28 18.38 -10.23
C ASP A 160 16.14 17.84 -8.81
N ALA A 161 14.95 17.34 -8.48
CA ALA A 161 14.61 16.91 -7.13
C ALA A 161 13.59 15.77 -7.09
N VAL A 162 13.63 15.04 -5.98
CA VAL A 162 12.61 14.07 -5.60
C VAL A 162 12.09 14.44 -4.21
N ASP A 163 10.78 14.58 -4.08
CA ASP A 163 10.11 14.87 -2.84
C ASP A 163 9.45 13.61 -2.29
N ILE A 164 9.73 13.29 -1.05
CA ILE A 164 9.12 12.17 -0.31
C ILE A 164 8.13 12.78 0.66
N LEU A 165 6.85 12.46 0.46
CA LEU A 165 5.73 13.00 1.24
C LEU A 165 5.20 11.92 2.18
N PRO A 166 5.34 12.10 3.49
CA PRO A 166 4.63 11.28 4.48
C PRO A 166 3.11 11.36 4.33
N PRO A 167 2.35 10.42 4.92
CA PRO A 167 0.90 10.44 4.89
C PRO A 167 0.33 11.76 5.42
N GLY A 168 -0.62 12.35 4.69
CA GLY A 168 -1.27 13.60 5.08
C GLY A 168 -0.49 14.88 4.78
N VAL A 169 0.72 14.77 4.25
CA VAL A 169 1.53 15.93 3.87
C VAL A 169 1.14 16.40 2.47
N ALA A 170 0.87 17.71 2.34
CA ALA A 170 0.53 18.32 1.07
C ALA A 170 1.74 18.37 0.12
N SER A 171 1.49 18.23 -1.19
CA SER A 171 2.52 18.33 -2.21
C SER A 171 3.08 19.75 -2.28
N PRO A 172 4.41 19.93 -2.17
CA PRO A 172 5.03 21.24 -2.38
C PRO A 172 4.93 21.72 -3.84
N ASN A 173 4.63 20.79 -4.75
CA ASN A 173 4.54 21.05 -6.19
C ASN A 173 3.10 21.24 -6.69
N ALA A 174 2.11 21.35 -5.78
CA ALA A 174 0.71 21.40 -6.16
C ALA A 174 0.35 22.62 -7.04
N GLU A 175 0.96 23.76 -6.77
CA GLU A 175 0.74 25.00 -7.55
C GLU A 175 1.43 24.91 -8.92
N ALA A 176 2.68 24.46 -8.96
CA ALA A 176 3.45 24.32 -10.20
C ALA A 176 2.86 23.28 -11.19
N ARG A 177 1.92 22.45 -10.75
CA ARG A 177 1.19 21.50 -11.62
C ARG A 177 -0.08 22.10 -12.24
N ARG A 178 -0.56 23.23 -11.73
CA ARG A 178 -1.78 23.90 -12.22
C ARG A 178 -1.49 24.95 -13.29
N SER A 179 -0.23 25.39 -13.38
CA SER A 179 0.27 26.34 -14.37
C SER A 179 0.72 25.61 -15.64
#